data_edfc73238d225f987257b76869f5fae4
#
_entry.id   edfc73238d225f987257b76869f5fae4
#
_cell.length_a   1.000
_cell.length_b   1.000
_cell.length_c   1.000
_cell.angle_alpha   90.00
_cell.angle_beta   90.00
_cell.angle_gamma   90.00
#
_symmetry.space_group_name_H-M   'P 1'
#
loop_
_entity.id
_entity.type
_entity.pdbx_description
1 polymer ?
#
loop_
_entity_poly.entity_id
_entity_poly.type
_entity_poly.pdbx_seq_one_letter_code
_entity_poly.pdbx_strand_id
1 'polypeptide(L)'
;SNLFNLKEGISMNSVLMTHFLIEKRMDPQLFFNEVMILGIGMGIGVAVNMFMPSYRKEIFIKQYLLEIEFKKVLRAMAFALKNKKACLIQDFSDDLPNKEKPVFTGIETESGISDQGSLNNENIIINFRDLETLLEELLHKAYEDAGNRLLSDTRYLITYLEMRKHQIEVLKDISRDISNIPVLLKQSIPLADFLNRIADSFHEMNNAKGLLEDLKNLYNHYKQDKLPTTREEFEYRAVLYQILKELEYFLLIKRNFVIDIEKKNMKTYWNNNTDK
;
A
#
# COMPACT_ATOMS: atom_id res chain seq x y z
N SER A 1 -20.27 -4.05 -14.26
CA SER A 1 -21.34 -4.98 -13.92
C SER A 1 -21.09 -6.35 -14.54
N ASN A 2 -20.15 -7.12 -14.00
CA ASN A 2 -19.96 -8.52 -14.37
C ASN A 2 -20.42 -9.37 -13.18
N LEU A 3 -21.74 -9.52 -13.01
CA LEU A 3 -22.33 -10.28 -11.93
C LEU A 3 -22.26 -11.80 -12.11
N PHE A 4 -21.81 -12.26 -13.27
CA PHE A 4 -21.61 -13.67 -13.57
C PHE A 4 -20.34 -13.82 -14.41
N ASN A 5 -19.50 -14.76 -14.01
CA ASN A 5 -18.40 -15.21 -14.84
C ASN A 5 -19.02 -15.92 -16.06
N LEU A 6 -19.30 -15.19 -17.12
CA LEU A 6 -20.00 -15.64 -18.32
C LEU A 6 -19.42 -16.96 -18.87
N LYS A 7 -18.11 -17.20 -18.69
CA LYS A 7 -17.44 -18.40 -19.15
C LYS A 7 -17.92 -19.68 -18.44
N GLU A 8 -18.20 -19.62 -17.14
CA GLU A 8 -18.69 -20.78 -16.38
C GLU A 8 -20.17 -21.04 -16.67
N GLY A 9 -20.98 -19.97 -16.81
CA GLY A 9 -22.37 -20.08 -17.20
C GLY A 9 -22.57 -20.64 -18.62
N ILE A 10 -21.67 -20.30 -19.56
CA ILE A 10 -21.70 -20.83 -20.94
C ILE A 10 -21.39 -22.34 -20.93
N SER A 11 -20.44 -22.80 -20.13
CA SER A 11 -20.09 -24.21 -20.01
C SER A 11 -21.29 -25.05 -19.52
N MET A 12 -22.01 -24.57 -18.49
CA MET A 12 -23.17 -25.25 -17.93
C MET A 12 -24.36 -25.31 -18.90
N ASN A 13 -24.63 -24.19 -19.59
CA ASN A 13 -25.66 -24.13 -20.62
C ASN A 13 -25.33 -24.99 -21.84
N SER A 14 -24.06 -25.15 -22.20
CA SER A 14 -23.62 -25.99 -23.30
C SER A 14 -23.90 -27.48 -23.03
N VAL A 15 -23.69 -27.95 -21.81
CA VAL A 15 -23.99 -29.33 -21.41
C VAL A 15 -25.48 -29.62 -21.52
N LEU A 16 -26.32 -28.70 -21.04
CA LEU A 16 -27.77 -28.82 -21.08
C LEU A 16 -28.31 -28.81 -22.52
N MET A 17 -27.80 -27.92 -23.37
CA MET A 17 -28.11 -27.87 -24.82
C MET A 17 -27.67 -29.14 -25.53
N THR A 18 -26.49 -29.67 -25.22
CA THR A 18 -25.97 -30.89 -25.83
C THR A 18 -26.83 -32.10 -25.46
N HIS A 19 -27.29 -32.20 -24.23
CA HIS A 19 -28.19 -33.26 -23.79
C HIS A 19 -29.53 -33.25 -24.53
N PHE A 20 -30.17 -32.08 -24.70
CA PHE A 20 -31.39 -31.96 -25.51
C PHE A 20 -31.18 -32.30 -27.00
N LEU A 21 -29.99 -31.98 -27.56
CA LEU A 21 -29.66 -32.30 -28.95
C LEU A 21 -29.44 -33.80 -29.19
N ILE A 22 -28.88 -34.49 -28.18
CA ILE A 22 -28.60 -35.95 -28.29
C ILE A 22 -29.89 -36.74 -28.17
N GLU A 23 -30.80 -36.41 -27.24
CA GLU A 23 -32.02 -37.17 -27.00
C GLU A 23 -33.13 -36.98 -28.06
N LYS A 24 -33.06 -35.91 -28.87
CA LYS A 24 -34.01 -35.61 -29.97
C LYS A 24 -35.50 -35.67 -29.57
N ARG A 25 -35.83 -35.68 -28.29
CA ARG A 25 -37.21 -35.72 -27.75
C ARG A 25 -37.39 -34.55 -26.83
N MET A 26 -38.38 -33.68 -27.12
CA MET A 26 -38.85 -32.65 -26.20
C MET A 26 -40.07 -33.20 -25.44
N ASP A 27 -39.82 -34.08 -24.48
CA ASP A 27 -40.89 -34.55 -23.59
C ASP A 27 -40.98 -33.60 -22.36
N PRO A 28 -42.16 -33.13 -21.98
CA PRO A 28 -42.33 -32.27 -20.81
C PRO A 28 -41.77 -32.84 -19.50
N GLN A 29 -41.80 -34.16 -19.35
CA GLN A 29 -41.21 -34.83 -18.18
C GLN A 29 -39.69 -34.77 -18.18
N LEU A 30 -39.03 -34.91 -19.33
CA LEU A 30 -37.57 -34.78 -19.46
C LEU A 30 -37.15 -33.32 -19.11
N PHE A 31 -37.86 -32.34 -19.67
CA PHE A 31 -37.58 -30.93 -19.38
C PHE A 31 -37.71 -30.63 -17.89
N PHE A 32 -38.75 -31.11 -17.22
CA PHE A 32 -38.93 -30.89 -15.79
C PHE A 32 -37.82 -31.55 -14.94
N ASN A 33 -37.39 -32.75 -15.32
CA ASN A 33 -36.27 -33.47 -14.67
C ASN A 33 -34.95 -32.70 -14.78
N GLU A 34 -34.62 -32.18 -15.96
CA GLU A 34 -33.42 -31.36 -16.17
C GLU A 34 -33.42 -30.07 -15.41
N VAL A 35 -34.58 -29.37 -15.35
CA VAL A 35 -34.72 -28.15 -14.57
C VAL A 35 -34.60 -28.44 -13.07
N MET A 36 -35.10 -29.58 -12.59
CA MET A 36 -34.95 -30.02 -11.20
C MET A 36 -33.49 -30.33 -10.86
N ILE A 37 -32.77 -31.03 -11.72
CA ILE A 37 -31.34 -31.32 -11.53
C ILE A 37 -30.53 -30.02 -11.50
N LEU A 38 -30.79 -29.09 -12.43
CA LEU A 38 -30.19 -27.76 -12.45
C LEU A 38 -30.47 -27.00 -11.16
N GLY A 39 -31.74 -27.02 -10.68
CA GLY A 39 -32.16 -26.37 -9.43
C GLY A 39 -31.44 -26.92 -8.20
N ILE A 40 -31.29 -28.25 -8.13
CA ILE A 40 -30.56 -28.93 -7.05
C ILE A 40 -29.06 -28.54 -7.11
N GLY A 41 -28.46 -28.59 -8.29
CA GLY A 41 -27.06 -28.22 -8.47
C GLY A 41 -26.77 -26.76 -8.08
N MET A 42 -27.64 -25.82 -8.51
CA MET A 42 -27.56 -24.43 -8.08
C MET A 42 -27.78 -24.27 -6.57
N GLY A 43 -28.76 -24.99 -6.00
CA GLY A 43 -29.04 -24.96 -4.56
C GLY A 43 -27.85 -25.41 -3.72
N ILE A 44 -27.20 -26.50 -4.11
CA ILE A 44 -25.97 -27.00 -3.47
C ILE A 44 -24.85 -25.97 -3.63
N GLY A 45 -24.64 -25.42 -4.84
CA GLY A 45 -23.63 -24.40 -5.07
C GLY A 45 -23.80 -23.15 -4.21
N VAL A 46 -25.04 -22.66 -4.08
CA VAL A 46 -25.37 -21.53 -3.20
C VAL A 46 -25.16 -21.91 -1.74
N ALA A 47 -25.58 -23.10 -1.31
CA ALA A 47 -25.38 -23.56 0.06
C ALA A 47 -23.89 -23.66 0.41
N VAL A 48 -23.07 -24.29 -0.43
CA VAL A 48 -21.61 -24.35 -0.21
C VAL A 48 -21.01 -22.96 -0.14
N ASN A 49 -21.40 -22.03 -1.01
CA ASN A 49 -20.91 -20.64 -1.01
C ASN A 49 -21.30 -19.88 0.28
N MET A 50 -22.48 -20.15 0.85
CA MET A 50 -22.92 -19.56 2.13
C MET A 50 -22.10 -20.08 3.33
N PHE A 51 -21.61 -21.31 3.29
CA PHE A 51 -20.82 -21.93 4.37
C PHE A 51 -19.32 -21.68 4.24
N MET A 52 -18.84 -21.01 3.16
CA MET A 52 -17.44 -20.66 3.04
C MET A 52 -16.97 -19.74 4.15
N PRO A 53 -15.82 -20.06 4.80
CA PRO A 53 -15.28 -19.25 5.89
C PRO A 53 -14.97 -17.83 5.42
N SER A 54 -15.31 -16.85 6.28
CA SER A 54 -15.04 -15.45 5.99
C SER A 54 -13.61 -15.10 6.36
N TYR A 55 -12.78 -14.78 5.38
CA TYR A 55 -11.42 -14.27 5.58
C TYR A 55 -11.35 -12.82 6.08
N ARG A 56 -12.50 -12.17 6.31
CA ARG A 56 -12.56 -10.74 6.67
C ARG A 56 -11.72 -10.35 7.88
N LYS A 57 -11.76 -11.13 8.95
CA LYS A 57 -10.97 -10.85 10.16
C LYS A 57 -9.47 -10.94 9.88
N GLU A 58 -9.05 -11.95 9.13
CA GLU A 58 -7.66 -12.15 8.77
C GLU A 58 -7.17 -11.04 7.84
N ILE A 59 -7.96 -10.67 6.84
CA ILE A 59 -7.68 -9.57 5.93
C ILE A 59 -7.51 -8.26 6.72
N PHE A 60 -8.37 -7.99 7.69
CA PHE A 60 -8.30 -6.81 8.55
C PHE A 60 -6.99 -6.73 9.35
N ILE A 61 -6.61 -7.83 9.99
CA ILE A 61 -5.38 -7.91 10.77
C ILE A 61 -4.16 -7.69 9.84
N LYS A 62 -4.14 -8.34 8.69
CA LYS A 62 -3.04 -8.21 7.73
C LYS A 62 -2.97 -6.81 7.10
N GLN A 63 -4.11 -6.15 6.88
CA GLN A 63 -4.15 -4.77 6.42
C GLN A 63 -3.55 -3.81 7.46
N TYR A 64 -3.84 -4.00 8.73
CA TYR A 64 -3.21 -3.24 9.81
C TYR A 64 -1.71 -3.47 9.89
N LEU A 65 -1.26 -4.74 9.72
CA LEU A 65 0.18 -5.06 9.64
C LEU A 65 0.84 -4.39 8.42
N LEU A 66 0.16 -4.37 7.28
CA LEU A 66 0.64 -3.66 6.08
C LEU A 66 0.88 -2.17 6.36
N GLU A 67 -0.03 -1.51 7.07
CA GLU A 67 0.16 -0.10 7.46
C GLU A 67 1.36 0.09 8.41
N ILE A 68 1.59 -0.85 9.32
CA ILE A 68 2.77 -0.83 10.21
C ILE A 68 4.06 -0.95 9.39
N GLU A 69 4.11 -1.87 8.43
CA GLU A 69 5.29 -2.04 7.58
C GLU A 69 5.56 -0.78 6.72
N PHE A 70 4.53 -0.15 6.16
CA PHE A 70 4.68 1.16 5.50
C PHE A 70 5.30 2.22 6.42
N LYS A 71 4.82 2.31 7.66
CA LYS A 71 5.36 3.26 8.66
C LYS A 71 6.83 2.97 8.96
N LYS A 72 7.22 1.70 9.08
CA LYS A 72 8.62 1.30 9.29
C LYS A 72 9.50 1.73 8.12
N VAL A 73 9.10 1.47 6.89
CA VAL A 73 9.82 1.88 5.68
C VAL A 73 9.99 3.40 5.61
N LEU A 74 8.93 4.17 5.82
CA LEU A 74 8.98 5.64 5.82
C LEU A 74 9.92 6.19 6.90
N ARG A 75 9.89 5.64 8.11
CA ARG A 75 10.80 6.03 9.20
C ARG A 75 12.24 5.63 8.92
N ALA A 76 12.47 4.46 8.30
CA ALA A 76 13.80 4.05 7.86
C ALA A 76 14.37 5.00 6.81
N MET A 77 13.55 5.47 5.86
CA MET A 77 13.95 6.50 4.88
C MET A 77 14.31 7.83 5.56
N ALA A 78 13.48 8.28 6.51
CA ALA A 78 13.74 9.50 7.29
C ALA A 78 15.07 9.38 8.07
N PHE A 79 15.29 8.22 8.69
CA PHE A 79 16.53 7.92 9.40
C PHE A 79 17.74 7.91 8.46
N ALA A 80 17.61 7.28 7.27
CA ALA A 80 18.67 7.24 6.27
C ALA A 80 19.07 8.64 5.77
N LEU A 81 18.11 9.56 5.63
CA LEU A 81 18.39 10.95 5.27
C LEU A 81 19.13 11.73 6.36
N LYS A 82 18.81 11.49 7.65
CA LYS A 82 19.41 12.19 8.78
C LYS A 82 20.80 11.69 9.16
N ASN A 83 21.11 10.42 8.87
CA ASN A 83 22.36 9.77 9.29
C ASN A 83 23.42 9.71 8.17
N LYS A 84 23.33 10.58 7.18
CA LYS A 84 24.40 10.77 6.19
C LYS A 84 25.61 11.48 6.82
N LYS A 85 26.81 11.30 6.28
CA LYS A 85 27.98 12.09 6.68
C LYS A 85 27.68 13.58 6.54
N ALA A 86 27.90 14.36 7.58
CA ALA A 86 27.74 15.81 7.49
C ALA A 86 28.63 16.34 6.37
N CYS A 87 28.05 17.01 5.39
CA CYS A 87 28.82 17.77 4.43
C CYS A 87 29.41 18.98 5.17
N LEU A 88 30.75 19.06 5.24
CA LEU A 88 31.46 20.21 5.81
C LEU A 88 31.33 21.41 4.87
N ILE A 89 30.13 21.94 4.72
CA ILE A 89 29.93 23.28 4.19
C ILE A 89 30.08 24.22 5.37
N GLN A 90 31.00 25.14 5.29
CA GLN A 90 31.43 26.06 6.34
C GLN A 90 30.32 26.88 7.03
N ASP A 91 29.09 26.82 6.54
CA ASP A 91 27.91 27.53 7.10
C ASP A 91 27.11 26.69 8.13
N PHE A 92 27.57 25.51 8.53
CA PHE A 92 26.79 24.61 9.43
C PHE A 92 27.06 24.83 10.92
N SER A 93 27.97 25.76 11.29
CA SER A 93 28.41 25.93 12.68
C SER A 93 27.44 26.69 13.59
N ASP A 94 26.47 27.44 13.05
CA ASP A 94 25.69 28.36 13.88
C ASP A 94 24.26 27.92 14.22
N ASP A 95 23.69 26.87 13.58
CA ASP A 95 22.25 26.54 13.73
C ASP A 95 21.93 25.11 14.20
N LEU A 96 22.90 24.33 14.72
CA LEU A 96 22.59 23.03 15.32
C LEU A 96 22.17 23.19 16.78
N PRO A 97 20.89 22.96 17.14
CA PRO A 97 20.51 22.86 18.53
C PRO A 97 21.26 21.68 19.19
N ASN A 98 21.73 21.96 20.38
CA ASN A 98 22.53 21.11 21.26
C ASN A 98 22.10 19.64 21.22
N LYS A 99 23.09 18.75 21.06
CA LYS A 99 22.97 17.30 21.01
C LYS A 99 22.10 16.74 22.12
N GLU A 100 20.87 16.40 21.82
CA GLU A 100 20.21 15.28 22.49
C GLU A 100 20.26 14.07 21.53
N LYS A 101 21.00 13.05 21.97
CA LYS A 101 21.00 11.73 21.32
C LYS A 101 19.54 11.26 21.32
N PRO A 102 18.95 10.88 20.19
CA PRO A 102 17.66 10.22 20.21
C PRO A 102 17.82 8.89 20.97
N VAL A 103 17.28 8.84 22.17
CA VAL A 103 17.08 7.58 22.90
C VAL A 103 15.99 6.83 22.16
N PHE A 104 16.40 5.86 21.38
CA PHE A 104 15.50 4.90 20.77
C PHE A 104 15.16 3.87 21.86
N THR A 105 14.12 4.15 22.65
CA THR A 105 13.56 3.19 23.59
C THR A 105 12.58 2.28 22.88
N GLY A 106 13.00 1.04 22.70
CA GLY A 106 12.13 -0.14 22.81
C GLY A 106 11.39 -0.59 21.57
N ILE A 107 12.02 -1.45 20.79
CA ILE A 107 11.38 -2.69 20.38
C ILE A 107 12.36 -3.79 20.76
N GLU A 108 12.06 -4.47 21.86
CA GLU A 108 12.74 -5.69 22.26
C GLU A 108 12.40 -6.77 21.22
N THR A 109 13.38 -7.11 20.39
CA THR A 109 13.42 -8.40 19.71
C THR A 109 14.36 -9.29 20.52
N GLU A 110 13.78 -10.20 21.29
CA GLU A 110 14.52 -11.34 21.84
C GLU A 110 15.09 -12.17 20.68
N SER A 111 16.38 -12.04 20.47
CA SER A 111 17.28 -13.12 20.08
C SER A 111 18.70 -12.56 20.15
N GLY A 112 19.43 -13.04 21.16
CA GLY A 112 20.80 -12.63 21.43
C GLY A 112 21.74 -12.97 20.28
N ILE A 113 22.54 -11.99 19.91
CA ILE A 113 23.93 -12.16 19.50
C ILE A 113 24.63 -10.85 19.89
N SER A 114 25.51 -10.97 20.87
CA SER A 114 26.51 -9.99 21.22
C SER A 114 27.48 -9.84 20.05
N ASP A 115 27.57 -8.66 19.45
CA ASP A 115 28.84 -8.26 18.84
C ASP A 115 29.02 -6.74 18.94
N GLN A 116 30.02 -6.35 19.74
CA GLN A 116 30.58 -5.01 19.74
C GLN A 116 31.48 -4.92 18.50
N GLY A 117 30.97 -4.34 17.45
CA GLY A 117 31.69 -4.17 16.20
C GLY A 117 31.34 -2.85 15.54
N SER A 118 32.23 -1.87 15.66
CA SER A 118 32.54 -0.83 14.68
C SER A 118 31.35 -0.32 13.85
N LEU A 119 30.89 0.89 14.15
CA LEU A 119 29.99 1.71 13.28
C LEU A 119 30.69 2.01 11.94
N ASN A 120 30.83 1.00 11.12
CA ASN A 120 31.23 1.15 9.73
C ASN A 120 30.02 1.64 8.94
N ASN A 121 30.25 2.66 8.15
CA ASN A 121 29.40 3.27 7.12
C ASN A 121 28.67 2.24 6.22
N GLU A 122 27.77 1.46 6.77
CA GLU A 122 26.91 0.59 5.97
C GLU A 122 25.78 1.45 5.41
N ASN A 123 25.64 1.47 4.12
CA ASN A 123 24.47 1.98 3.43
C ASN A 123 23.25 1.33 4.07
N ILE A 124 22.39 2.12 4.70
CA ILE A 124 21.15 1.64 5.29
C ILE A 124 20.31 1.09 4.14
N ILE A 125 20.27 -0.23 4.01
CA ILE A 125 19.44 -0.91 3.02
C ILE A 125 18.02 -0.96 3.55
N ILE A 126 17.12 -0.22 2.91
CA ILE A 126 15.71 -0.24 3.25
C ILE A 126 15.10 -1.50 2.66
N ASN A 127 14.62 -2.40 3.52
CA ASN A 127 14.05 -3.67 3.11
C ASN A 127 12.54 -3.51 2.80
N PHE A 128 12.16 -3.80 1.56
CA PHE A 128 10.77 -3.80 1.10
C PHE A 128 10.14 -5.19 1.07
N ARG A 129 10.93 -6.25 1.30
CA ARG A 129 10.50 -7.64 1.09
C ARG A 129 9.27 -8.01 1.93
N ASP A 130 9.28 -7.65 3.21
CA ASP A 130 8.19 -8.00 4.12
C ASP A 130 6.90 -7.27 3.73
N LEU A 131 7.05 -6.00 3.33
CA LEU A 131 5.94 -5.17 2.84
C LEU A 131 5.33 -5.73 1.55
N GLU A 132 6.16 -6.15 0.60
CA GLU A 132 5.71 -6.75 -0.67
C GLU A 132 5.05 -8.11 -0.46
N THR A 133 5.67 -8.99 0.31
CA THR A 133 5.12 -10.31 0.61
C THR A 133 3.75 -10.20 1.26
N LEU A 134 3.60 -9.30 2.25
CA LEU A 134 2.33 -9.08 2.93
C LEU A 134 1.26 -8.52 1.99
N LEU A 135 1.64 -7.61 1.09
CA LEU A 135 0.72 -7.05 0.10
C LEU A 135 0.26 -8.11 -0.91
N GLU A 136 1.17 -8.95 -1.43
CA GLU A 136 0.86 -10.02 -2.37
C GLU A 136 -0.08 -11.06 -1.74
N GLU A 137 0.16 -11.47 -0.49
CA GLU A 137 -0.75 -12.34 0.25
C GLU A 137 -2.14 -11.73 0.42
N LEU A 138 -2.22 -10.44 0.74
CA LEU A 138 -3.50 -9.73 0.87
C LEU A 138 -4.23 -9.63 -0.47
N LEU A 139 -3.53 -9.31 -1.55
CA LEU A 139 -4.11 -9.26 -2.90
C LEU A 139 -4.64 -10.63 -3.31
N HIS A 140 -3.87 -11.69 -3.11
CA HIS A 140 -4.31 -13.05 -3.42
C HIS A 140 -5.61 -13.39 -2.67
N LYS A 141 -5.67 -13.16 -1.36
CA LYS A 141 -6.87 -13.39 -0.55
C LYS A 141 -8.06 -12.52 -0.95
N ALA A 142 -7.80 -11.26 -1.33
CA ALA A 142 -8.86 -10.36 -1.77
C ALA A 142 -9.47 -10.82 -3.10
N TYR A 143 -8.66 -11.32 -4.03
CA TYR A 143 -9.14 -11.89 -5.29
C TYR A 143 -9.86 -13.22 -5.09
N GLU A 144 -9.38 -14.09 -4.19
CA GLU A 144 -10.09 -15.33 -3.82
C GLU A 144 -11.46 -15.04 -3.21
N ASP A 145 -11.54 -14.09 -2.26
CA ASP A 145 -12.83 -13.70 -1.63
C ASP A 145 -13.78 -13.10 -2.67
N ALA A 146 -13.26 -12.35 -3.66
CA ALA A 146 -14.04 -11.80 -4.76
C ALA A 146 -14.59 -12.87 -5.70
N GLY A 147 -13.83 -13.94 -5.97
CA GLY A 147 -14.26 -15.07 -6.79
C GLY A 147 -15.26 -15.99 -6.09
N ASN A 148 -15.16 -16.12 -4.77
CA ASN A 148 -15.92 -17.07 -3.98
C ASN A 148 -17.26 -16.52 -3.43
N ARG A 149 -17.52 -15.22 -3.52
CA ARG A 149 -18.71 -14.59 -2.93
C ARG A 149 -19.53 -13.84 -3.95
N LEU A 150 -20.75 -14.34 -4.19
CA LEU A 150 -21.72 -13.71 -5.08
C LEU A 150 -22.31 -12.39 -4.52
N LEU A 151 -22.26 -12.18 -3.20
CA LEU A 151 -22.96 -11.08 -2.51
C LEU A 151 -22.04 -10.06 -1.81
N SER A 152 -20.70 -10.27 -1.78
CA SER A 152 -19.79 -9.34 -1.11
C SER A 152 -19.17 -8.36 -2.10
N ASP A 153 -19.19 -7.07 -1.76
CA ASP A 153 -18.50 -6.04 -2.55
C ASP A 153 -17.04 -5.94 -2.09
N THR A 154 -16.15 -6.69 -2.74
CA THR A 154 -14.71 -6.70 -2.47
C THR A 154 -13.95 -5.67 -3.30
N ARG A 155 -14.62 -4.91 -4.17
CA ARG A 155 -14.00 -3.92 -5.08
C ARG A 155 -13.19 -2.87 -4.34
N TYR A 156 -13.71 -2.39 -3.21
CA TYR A 156 -13.00 -1.42 -2.39
C TYR A 156 -11.64 -1.95 -1.93
N LEU A 157 -11.60 -3.16 -1.37
CA LEU A 157 -10.39 -3.76 -0.84
C LEU A 157 -9.34 -3.98 -1.95
N ILE A 158 -9.75 -4.53 -3.08
CA ILE A 158 -8.85 -4.75 -4.22
C ILE A 158 -8.28 -3.41 -4.70
N THR A 159 -9.15 -2.40 -4.92
CA THR A 159 -8.70 -1.07 -5.36
C THR A 159 -7.77 -0.41 -4.34
N TYR A 160 -8.03 -0.60 -3.03
CA TYR A 160 -7.16 -0.13 -1.96
C TYR A 160 -5.78 -0.79 -2.00
N LEU A 161 -5.72 -2.12 -2.12
CA LEU A 161 -4.46 -2.86 -2.15
C LEU A 161 -3.66 -2.56 -3.43
N GLU A 162 -4.33 -2.38 -4.57
CA GLU A 162 -3.70 -1.96 -5.82
C GLU A 162 -3.11 -0.55 -5.70
N MET A 163 -3.82 0.37 -5.06
CA MET A 163 -3.31 1.70 -4.73
C MET A 163 -2.05 1.60 -3.85
N ARG A 164 -2.05 0.71 -2.83
CA ARG A 164 -0.87 0.47 -1.98
C ARG A 164 0.30 -0.12 -2.76
N LYS A 165 0.04 -0.99 -3.73
CA LYS A 165 1.08 -1.52 -4.63
C LYS A 165 1.79 -0.40 -5.39
N HIS A 166 1.05 0.51 -6.00
CA HIS A 166 1.65 1.67 -6.68
C HIS A 166 2.46 2.56 -5.72
N GLN A 167 1.99 2.72 -4.47
CA GLN A 167 2.73 3.48 -3.47
C GLN A 167 4.06 2.81 -3.09
N ILE A 168 4.14 1.47 -3.05
CA ILE A 168 5.41 0.75 -2.81
C ILE A 168 6.41 1.03 -3.92
N GLU A 169 5.98 1.01 -5.19
CA GLU A 169 6.88 1.30 -6.31
C GLU A 169 7.49 2.71 -6.19
N VAL A 170 6.68 3.71 -5.85
CA VAL A 170 7.19 5.07 -5.62
C VAL A 170 8.17 5.11 -4.43
N LEU A 171 7.89 4.41 -3.33
CA LEU A 171 8.80 4.36 -2.20
C LEU A 171 10.14 3.70 -2.55
N LYS A 172 10.15 2.70 -3.43
CA LYS A 172 11.40 2.10 -3.93
C LYS A 172 12.25 3.10 -4.72
N ASP A 173 11.60 3.90 -5.57
CA ASP A 173 12.30 4.96 -6.31
C ASP A 173 12.88 6.01 -5.36
N ILE A 174 12.10 6.49 -4.40
CA ILE A 174 12.56 7.41 -3.34
C ILE A 174 13.74 6.79 -2.55
N SER A 175 13.66 5.50 -2.20
CA SER A 175 14.73 4.81 -1.46
C SER A 175 16.03 4.78 -2.25
N ARG A 176 15.95 4.52 -3.56
CA ARG A 176 17.11 4.56 -4.46
C ARG A 176 17.71 5.96 -4.54
N ASP A 177 16.89 6.98 -4.66
CA ASP A 177 17.32 8.37 -4.71
C ASP A 177 17.98 8.82 -3.40
N ILE A 178 17.41 8.43 -2.25
CA ILE A 178 18.04 8.63 -0.95
C ILE A 178 19.42 7.97 -0.88
N SER A 179 19.58 6.78 -1.44
CA SER A 179 20.86 6.06 -1.43
C SER A 179 21.94 6.77 -2.27
N ASN A 180 21.53 7.51 -3.29
CA ASN A 180 22.43 8.28 -4.17
C ASN A 180 22.96 9.57 -3.53
N ILE A 181 22.44 10.00 -2.37
CA ILE A 181 22.92 11.16 -1.64
C ILE A 181 23.90 10.69 -0.55
N PRO A 182 25.21 10.90 -0.69
CA PRO A 182 26.22 10.41 0.27
C PRO A 182 26.37 11.30 1.50
N VAL A 183 25.91 12.55 1.44
CA VAL A 183 26.15 13.60 2.43
C VAL A 183 24.85 14.12 3.06
N LEU A 184 24.95 14.62 4.29
CA LEU A 184 23.84 15.32 4.94
C LEU A 184 23.80 16.77 4.44
N LEU A 185 22.70 17.12 3.80
CA LEU A 185 22.39 18.51 3.42
C LEU A 185 21.42 19.14 4.43
N LYS A 186 21.47 20.46 4.56
CA LYS A 186 20.51 21.21 5.41
C LYS A 186 19.06 20.89 5.02
N GLN A 187 18.79 20.74 3.73
CA GLN A 187 17.46 20.44 3.18
C GLN A 187 17.01 18.99 3.46
N SER A 188 17.95 18.07 3.75
CA SER A 188 17.58 16.68 4.10
C SER A 188 16.80 16.58 5.40
N ILE A 189 17.03 17.50 6.35
CA ILE A 189 16.40 17.48 7.67
C ILE A 189 14.87 17.71 7.57
N PRO A 190 14.37 18.82 6.99
CA PRO A 190 12.93 19.04 6.88
C PRO A 190 12.24 17.99 5.99
N LEU A 191 12.95 17.42 5.01
CA LEU A 191 12.42 16.30 4.21
C LEU A 191 12.25 15.04 5.06
N ALA A 192 13.23 14.69 5.89
CA ALA A 192 13.14 13.57 6.81
C ALA A 192 12.02 13.75 7.85
N ASP A 193 11.83 14.98 8.36
CA ASP A 193 10.72 15.31 9.26
C ASP A 193 9.37 15.17 8.56
N PHE A 194 9.30 15.52 7.29
CA PHE A 194 8.10 15.32 6.49
C PHE A 194 7.79 13.83 6.26
N LEU A 195 8.80 12.97 6.00
CA LEU A 195 8.62 11.51 5.92
C LEU A 195 8.09 10.93 7.23
N ASN A 196 8.58 11.41 8.39
CA ASN A 196 8.05 11.00 9.69
C ASN A 196 6.58 11.42 9.86
N ARG A 197 6.20 12.64 9.46
CA ARG A 197 4.80 13.09 9.48
C ARG A 197 3.89 12.25 8.57
N ILE A 198 4.38 11.85 7.39
CA ILE A 198 3.65 10.90 6.53
C ILE A 198 3.46 9.58 7.28
N ALA A 199 4.51 9.03 7.91
CA ALA A 199 4.42 7.79 8.67
C ALA A 199 3.42 7.87 9.82
N ASP A 200 3.43 8.96 10.60
CA ASP A 200 2.54 9.15 11.76
C ASP A 200 1.07 9.24 11.35
N SER A 201 0.79 9.87 10.21
CA SER A 201 -0.57 10.01 9.66
C SER A 201 -0.94 8.91 8.67
N PHE A 202 -0.11 7.85 8.54
CA PHE A 202 -0.34 6.78 7.59
C PHE A 202 -1.38 5.79 8.12
N HIS A 203 -2.61 5.90 7.64
CA HIS A 203 -3.72 4.98 7.91
C HIS A 203 -4.74 5.03 6.77
N GLU A 204 -5.63 4.03 6.72
CA GLU A 204 -6.62 3.89 5.66
C GLU A 204 -7.49 5.15 5.47
N MET A 205 -7.98 5.73 6.56
CA MET A 205 -8.90 6.86 6.53
C MET A 205 -8.25 8.22 6.19
N ASN A 206 -6.92 8.30 6.12
CA ASN A 206 -6.24 9.52 5.76
C ASN A 206 -6.50 9.87 4.28
N ASN A 207 -6.96 11.09 4.01
CA ASN A 207 -7.24 11.58 2.66
C ASN A 207 -6.08 12.34 2.02
N ALA A 208 -4.93 12.39 2.67
CA ALA A 208 -3.68 13.05 2.25
C ALA A 208 -3.77 14.58 2.02
N LYS A 209 -4.93 15.23 2.27
CA LYS A 209 -5.10 16.65 1.98
C LYS A 209 -4.14 17.53 2.81
N GLY A 210 -4.07 17.33 4.13
CA GLY A 210 -3.17 18.08 5.01
C GLY A 210 -1.71 17.86 4.67
N LEU A 211 -1.32 16.60 4.33
CA LEU A 211 0.05 16.29 3.91
C LEU A 211 0.45 16.98 2.60
N LEU A 212 -0.48 17.15 1.66
CA LEU A 212 -0.22 17.88 0.41
C LEU A 212 -0.04 19.40 0.68
N GLU A 213 -0.75 19.97 1.66
CA GLU A 213 -0.55 21.35 2.10
C GLU A 213 0.81 21.52 2.79
N ASP A 214 1.19 20.59 3.65
CA ASP A 214 2.52 20.56 4.28
C ASP A 214 3.64 20.45 3.26
N LEU A 215 3.47 19.61 2.25
CA LEU A 215 4.43 19.47 1.16
C LEU A 215 4.59 20.78 0.38
N LYS A 216 3.49 21.49 0.12
CA LYS A 216 3.55 22.81 -0.52
C LYS A 216 4.35 23.82 0.31
N ASN A 217 4.20 23.79 1.63
CA ASN A 217 4.99 24.62 2.52
C ASN A 217 6.47 24.24 2.47
N LEU A 218 6.78 22.96 2.39
CA LEU A 218 8.16 22.46 2.24
C LEU A 218 8.78 22.89 0.91
N TYR A 219 8.04 22.87 -0.20
CA TYR A 219 8.49 23.45 -1.48
C TYR A 219 8.81 24.94 -1.37
N ASN A 220 7.97 25.69 -0.67
CA ASN A 220 8.20 27.13 -0.48
C ASN A 220 9.46 27.39 0.37
N HIS A 221 9.69 26.55 1.39
CA HIS A 221 10.91 26.62 2.20
C HIS A 221 12.16 26.38 1.34
N TYR A 222 12.16 25.36 0.46
CA TYR A 222 13.29 25.08 -0.43
C TYR A 222 13.56 26.21 -1.44
N LYS A 223 12.50 26.89 -1.91
CA LYS A 223 12.64 28.05 -2.81
C LYS A 223 13.29 29.27 -2.18
N GLN A 224 13.20 29.39 -0.85
CA GLN A 224 13.78 30.51 -0.10
C GLN A 224 15.23 30.25 0.33
N ASP A 225 15.72 29.03 0.19
CA ASP A 225 17.10 28.68 0.50
C ASP A 225 18.08 29.40 -0.44
N LYS A 226 19.29 29.69 0.08
CA LYS A 226 20.38 30.22 -0.73
C LYS A 226 20.71 29.28 -1.91
N LEU A 227 21.20 29.85 -3.00
CA LEU A 227 21.68 29.05 -4.13
C LEU A 227 22.83 28.13 -3.71
N PRO A 228 22.97 26.94 -4.34
CA PRO A 228 24.07 26.04 -4.07
C PRO A 228 25.41 26.72 -4.44
N THR A 229 26.44 26.49 -3.63
CA THR A 229 27.76 27.08 -3.80
C THR A 229 28.70 26.20 -4.62
N THR A 230 28.45 24.88 -4.65
CA THR A 230 29.23 23.91 -5.41
C THR A 230 28.36 23.13 -6.38
N ARG A 231 29.00 22.52 -7.39
CA ARG A 231 28.31 21.64 -8.34
C ARG A 231 27.72 20.42 -7.63
N GLU A 232 28.45 19.82 -6.72
CA GLU A 232 28.00 18.64 -5.95
C GLU A 232 26.78 18.96 -5.10
N GLU A 233 26.78 20.10 -4.40
CA GLU A 233 25.64 20.58 -3.66
C GLU A 233 24.41 20.77 -4.57
N PHE A 234 24.60 21.34 -5.76
CA PHE A 234 23.53 21.49 -6.74
C PHE A 234 22.97 20.13 -7.17
N GLU A 235 23.82 19.16 -7.49
CA GLU A 235 23.41 17.81 -7.92
C GLU A 235 22.62 17.11 -6.80
N TYR A 236 23.08 17.13 -5.55
CA TYR A 236 22.36 16.50 -4.44
C TYR A 236 21.05 17.22 -4.07
N ARG A 237 21.02 18.55 -4.16
CA ARG A 237 19.77 19.31 -3.99
C ARG A 237 18.76 19.00 -5.10
N ALA A 238 19.20 18.75 -6.31
CA ALA A 238 18.34 18.32 -7.41
C ALA A 238 17.71 16.94 -7.11
N VAL A 239 18.47 15.99 -6.55
CA VAL A 239 17.94 14.69 -6.11
C VAL A 239 16.93 14.87 -4.97
N LEU A 240 17.20 15.72 -3.97
CA LEU A 240 16.24 16.01 -2.91
C LEU A 240 14.94 16.63 -3.45
N TYR A 241 15.05 17.49 -4.47
CA TYR A 241 13.87 18.05 -5.13
C TYR A 241 13.08 16.99 -5.91
N GLN A 242 13.76 16.03 -6.53
CA GLN A 242 13.13 14.88 -7.17
C GLN A 242 12.37 14.03 -6.14
N ILE A 243 12.97 13.73 -4.99
CA ILE A 243 12.29 13.02 -3.90
C ILE A 243 11.01 13.75 -3.46
N LEU A 244 11.03 15.10 -3.37
CA LEU A 244 9.81 15.87 -3.09
C LEU A 244 8.72 15.66 -4.13
N LYS A 245 9.09 15.57 -5.43
CA LYS A 245 8.15 15.29 -6.53
C LYS A 245 7.56 13.90 -6.43
N GLU A 246 8.36 12.92 -6.07
CA GLU A 246 7.91 11.55 -5.88
C GLU A 246 6.99 11.42 -4.65
N LEU A 247 7.29 12.14 -3.56
CA LEU A 247 6.39 12.22 -2.40
C LEU A 247 5.07 12.92 -2.73
N GLU A 248 5.08 13.95 -3.59
CA GLU A 248 3.85 14.55 -4.11
C GLU A 248 3.01 13.50 -4.86
N TYR A 249 3.65 12.74 -5.75
CA TYR A 249 2.97 11.68 -6.48
C TYR A 249 2.45 10.57 -5.56
N PHE A 250 3.26 10.14 -4.57
CA PHE A 250 2.84 9.19 -3.53
C PHE A 250 1.56 9.62 -2.80
N LEU A 251 1.47 10.88 -2.42
CA LEU A 251 0.30 11.43 -1.76
C LEU A 251 -0.89 11.60 -2.70
N LEU A 252 -0.64 11.97 -3.97
CA LEU A 252 -1.68 12.10 -4.99
C LEU A 252 -2.32 10.75 -5.34
N ILE A 253 -1.57 9.65 -5.35
CA ILE A 253 -2.11 8.29 -5.52
C ILE A 253 -3.21 8.04 -4.46
N LYS A 254 -2.93 8.35 -3.19
CA LYS A 254 -3.93 8.20 -2.11
C LYS A 254 -5.10 9.17 -2.28
N ARG A 255 -4.83 10.41 -2.64
CA ARG A 255 -5.88 11.42 -2.84
C ARG A 255 -6.83 11.05 -3.97
N ASN A 256 -6.30 10.58 -5.09
CA ASN A 256 -7.09 10.14 -6.23
C ASN A 256 -7.93 8.89 -5.89
N PHE A 257 -7.36 7.95 -5.15
CA PHE A 257 -8.11 6.80 -4.62
C PHE A 257 -9.34 7.26 -3.82
N VAL A 258 -9.20 8.20 -2.88
CA VAL A 258 -10.31 8.70 -2.08
C VAL A 258 -11.39 9.33 -2.97
N ILE A 259 -11.00 10.16 -3.93
CA ILE A 259 -11.94 10.79 -4.89
C ILE A 259 -12.67 9.74 -5.73
N ASP A 260 -11.98 8.70 -6.16
CA ASP A 260 -12.58 7.62 -6.96
C ASP A 260 -13.56 6.77 -6.16
N ILE A 261 -13.26 6.49 -4.88
CA ILE A 261 -14.17 5.79 -3.96
C ILE A 261 -15.44 6.62 -3.74
N GLU A 262 -15.31 7.93 -3.51
CA GLU A 262 -16.45 8.84 -3.34
C GLU A 262 -17.33 8.90 -4.61
N LYS A 263 -16.72 9.06 -5.80
CA LYS A 263 -17.42 9.11 -7.10
C LYS A 263 -18.16 7.81 -7.42
N LYS A 264 -17.54 6.67 -7.12
CA LYS A 264 -18.12 5.34 -7.41
C LYS A 264 -19.07 4.86 -6.33
N ASN A 265 -19.27 5.65 -5.26
CA ASN A 265 -20.09 5.32 -4.09
C ASN A 265 -19.78 3.91 -3.56
N MET A 266 -18.48 3.55 -3.53
CA MET A 266 -18.04 2.27 -3.03
C MET A 266 -18.21 2.23 -1.51
N LYS A 267 -18.86 1.18 -1.01
CA LYS A 267 -18.96 0.97 0.44
C LYS A 267 -17.57 0.68 0.98
N THR A 268 -17.11 1.53 1.87
CA THR A 268 -15.88 1.29 2.63
C THR A 268 -16.06 0.06 3.51
N TYR A 269 -15.06 -0.77 3.61
CA TYR A 269 -15.09 -2.03 4.36
C TYR A 269 -15.48 -1.83 5.84
N TRP A 270 -15.29 -0.63 6.36
CA TRP A 270 -15.46 -0.22 7.75
C TRP A 270 -16.85 0.27 8.12
N ASN A 271 -17.65 0.77 7.17
CA ASN A 271 -18.98 1.29 7.46
C ASN A 271 -20.00 0.21 7.86
N ASN A 272 -19.64 -1.07 7.76
CA ASN A 272 -20.50 -2.17 8.17
C ASN A 272 -20.31 -2.64 9.63
N ASN A 273 -19.37 -2.05 10.39
CA ASN A 273 -19.09 -2.47 11.78
C ASN A 273 -19.53 -1.47 12.86
N THR A 274 -20.14 -0.33 12.49
CA THR A 274 -20.66 0.63 13.46
C THR A 274 -22.14 0.37 13.84
N ASP A 275 -22.79 -0.61 13.21
CA ASP A 275 -24.18 -1.00 13.51
C ASP A 275 -24.25 -2.42 14.09
N LYS A 276 -23.46 -2.72 15.15
CA LYS A 276 -23.77 -3.83 16.08
C LYS A 276 -23.22 -3.54 17.46
#